data_ff337e5a2ffc1b7cb979f9b1cb4bd818
#
_entry.id   ff337e5a2ffc1b7cb979f9b1cb4bd818
#
_cell.length_a   1.000
_cell.length_b   1.000
_cell.length_c   1.000
_cell.angle_alpha   90.00
_cell.angle_beta   90.00
_cell.angle_gamma   90.00
#
_symmetry.space_group_name_H-M   'P 1'
#
loop_
_entity.id
_entity.type
_entity.pdbx_description
1 polymer ?
#
loop_
_entity_poly.entity_id
_entity_poly.type
_entity_poly.pdbx_seq_one_letter_code
_entity_poly.pdbx_strand_id
1 'polypeptide(L)'
;LKIAEVLKTKLKNNWLQKESGLAEIYMSDIHADREFQTLPVTQFQGRTKAFIKVQTGCDESCSFCTVVRARGSSVSDTRENILDNVRHSINGGYKEITLTGINLGTWGMDFHAKETFSSLVEDIANLNGNFRVRLSSINPMEIDDHLIELVAQHEKICPHLHIPLQSGD
;
A
#
# COMPACT_ATOMS: atom_id res chain seq x y z
N LEU A 1 2.31 -17.97 -2.92
CA LEU A 1 2.59 -18.83 -4.10
C LEU A 1 3.95 -18.45 -4.67
N LYS A 2 4.89 -19.39 -4.70
CA LYS A 2 6.25 -19.14 -5.20
C LYS A 2 6.25 -19.22 -6.74
N ILE A 3 5.73 -18.21 -7.41
CA ILE A 3 5.61 -18.14 -8.88
C ILE A 3 6.93 -18.48 -9.58
N ALA A 4 8.06 -17.99 -9.05
CA ALA A 4 9.37 -18.27 -9.62
C ALA A 4 9.72 -19.76 -9.62
N GLU A 5 9.32 -20.53 -8.61
CA GLU A 5 9.56 -21.98 -8.54
C GLU A 5 8.68 -22.73 -9.53
N VAL A 6 7.40 -22.33 -9.63
CA VAL A 6 6.48 -22.90 -10.62
C VAL A 6 7.00 -22.65 -12.03
N LEU A 7 7.40 -21.42 -12.35
CA LEU A 7 7.95 -21.08 -13.66
C LEU A 7 9.25 -21.83 -13.97
N LYS A 8 10.18 -21.95 -13.00
CA LYS A 8 11.42 -22.70 -13.19
C LYS A 8 11.18 -24.17 -13.50
N THR A 9 10.21 -24.80 -12.79
CA THR A 9 9.84 -26.19 -13.01
C THR A 9 9.23 -26.38 -14.40
N LYS A 10 8.34 -25.48 -14.80
CA LYS A 10 7.67 -25.52 -16.10
C LYS A 10 8.66 -25.27 -17.25
N LEU A 11 9.57 -24.32 -17.11
CA LEU A 11 10.61 -24.05 -18.13
C LEU A 11 11.54 -25.25 -18.34
N LYS A 12 11.90 -25.98 -17.27
CA LYS A 12 12.69 -27.20 -17.39
C LYS A 12 11.97 -28.33 -18.13
N ASN A 13 10.65 -28.40 -18.01
CA ASN A 13 9.82 -29.46 -18.58
C ASN A 13 9.26 -29.12 -19.98
N ASN A 14 9.82 -28.14 -20.67
CA ASN A 14 9.46 -27.75 -22.04
C ASN A 14 7.95 -27.50 -22.23
N TRP A 15 7.32 -26.79 -21.27
CA TRP A 15 5.87 -26.53 -21.14
C TRP A 15 5.18 -25.88 -22.37
N LEU A 16 5.95 -25.49 -23.38
CA LEU A 16 5.43 -25.01 -24.66
C LEU A 16 4.77 -26.11 -25.49
N GLN A 17 4.98 -27.39 -25.16
CA GLN A 17 4.23 -28.49 -25.77
C GLN A 17 2.91 -28.65 -24.98
N LYS A 18 1.83 -28.12 -25.53
CA LYS A 18 0.46 -28.33 -25.04
C LYS A 18 0.09 -29.82 -25.12
N GLU A 19 0.32 -30.55 -24.06
CA GLU A 19 -0.40 -31.80 -23.83
C GLU A 19 -1.67 -31.44 -23.08
N SER A 20 -2.82 -31.72 -23.70
CA SER A 20 -4.19 -31.51 -23.18
C SER A 20 -4.63 -30.06 -22.89
N GLY A 21 -5.80 -29.69 -23.39
CA GLY A 21 -6.32 -28.34 -23.46
C GLY A 21 -6.85 -27.72 -22.15
N LEU A 22 -6.45 -28.18 -20.97
CA LEU A 22 -6.86 -27.62 -19.68
C LEU A 22 -5.77 -26.72 -19.12
N ALA A 23 -6.16 -25.49 -18.69
CA ALA A 23 -5.28 -24.58 -17.96
C ALA A 23 -4.97 -25.15 -16.58
N GLU A 24 -3.70 -25.08 -16.17
CA GLU A 24 -3.32 -25.40 -14.78
C GLU A 24 -3.60 -24.17 -13.90
N ILE A 25 -4.27 -24.44 -12.78
CA ILE A 25 -4.66 -23.41 -11.81
C ILE A 25 -3.79 -23.58 -10.56
N TYR A 26 -3.06 -22.51 -10.21
CA TYR A 26 -2.30 -22.44 -8.97
C TYR A 26 -2.96 -21.42 -8.04
N MET A 27 -3.45 -21.89 -6.91
CA MET A 27 -4.11 -21.05 -5.91
C MET A 27 -3.51 -21.35 -4.55
N SER A 28 -3.42 -20.31 -3.71
CA SER A 28 -3.14 -20.42 -2.29
C SER A 28 -4.26 -19.74 -1.51
N ASP A 29 -4.42 -20.13 -0.23
CA ASP A 29 -5.32 -19.42 0.66
C ASP A 29 -4.78 -18.03 0.94
N ILE A 30 -5.51 -16.99 0.52
CA ILE A 30 -5.16 -15.60 0.72
C ILE A 30 -5.16 -15.19 2.20
N HIS A 31 -5.89 -15.93 3.04
CA HIS A 31 -5.98 -15.66 4.48
C HIS A 31 -4.84 -16.29 5.27
N ALA A 32 -4.12 -17.25 4.68
CA ALA A 32 -2.98 -17.92 5.33
C ALA A 32 -1.69 -17.08 5.28
N ASP A 33 -1.57 -16.20 4.29
CA ASP A 33 -0.36 -15.40 4.04
C ASP A 33 -0.60 -13.96 4.53
N ARG A 34 -0.19 -13.69 5.77
CA ARG A 34 -0.39 -12.39 6.45
C ARG A 34 0.85 -11.50 6.47
N GLU A 35 1.88 -11.85 5.69
CA GLU A 35 3.06 -11.00 5.61
C GLU A 35 2.86 -9.89 4.58
N PHE A 36 3.17 -8.65 5.00
CA PHE A 36 3.21 -7.53 4.08
C PHE A 36 4.38 -7.68 3.11
N GLN A 37 4.07 -7.80 1.82
CA GLN A 37 5.11 -7.88 0.79
C GLN A 37 5.51 -6.48 0.35
N THR A 38 6.67 -6.03 0.82
CA THR A 38 7.29 -4.80 0.37
C THR A 38 8.03 -5.06 -0.94
N LEU A 39 7.62 -4.36 -1.99
CA LEU A 39 8.37 -4.32 -3.24
C LEU A 39 9.06 -2.95 -3.33
N PRO A 40 10.38 -2.88 -3.09
CA PRO A 40 11.09 -1.62 -3.22
C PRO A 40 11.06 -1.18 -4.69
N VAL A 41 10.41 -0.07 -4.95
CA VAL A 41 10.42 0.55 -6.27
C VAL A 41 11.68 1.40 -6.39
N THR A 42 12.72 0.84 -7.02
CA THR A 42 14.04 1.45 -7.04
C THR A 42 14.21 2.54 -8.09
N GLN A 43 13.52 2.50 -9.21
CA GLN A 43 13.57 3.59 -10.22
C GLN A 43 12.39 3.49 -11.21
N PHE A 44 11.67 4.60 -11.40
CA PHE A 44 10.86 4.85 -12.60
C PHE A 44 11.52 5.97 -13.40
N GLN A 45 12.16 5.62 -14.51
CA GLN A 45 12.79 6.61 -15.39
C GLN A 45 11.76 7.67 -15.84
N GLY A 46 12.12 8.95 -15.65
CA GLY A 46 11.32 10.08 -16.10
C GLY A 46 10.11 10.45 -15.24
N ARG A 47 9.92 9.86 -14.05
CA ARG A 47 8.84 10.24 -13.13
C ARG A 47 9.36 10.97 -11.90
N THR A 48 8.64 12.01 -11.49
CA THR A 48 8.91 12.80 -10.28
C THR A 48 8.15 12.32 -9.05
N LYS A 49 7.26 11.32 -9.21
CA LYS A 49 6.39 10.76 -8.17
C LYS A 49 6.78 9.33 -7.85
N ALA A 50 6.90 9.01 -6.57
CA ALA A 50 6.99 7.64 -6.07
C ALA A 50 5.67 7.24 -5.38
N PHE A 51 5.26 5.99 -5.58
CA PHE A 51 4.11 5.40 -4.90
C PHE A 51 4.61 4.40 -3.88
N ILE A 52 4.28 4.61 -2.62
CA ILE A 52 4.66 3.74 -1.51
C ILE A 52 3.40 3.10 -0.95
N LYS A 53 3.32 1.78 -1.09
CA LYS A 53 2.24 0.99 -0.51
C LYS A 53 2.53 0.81 0.97
N VAL A 54 1.64 1.31 1.84
CA VAL A 54 1.78 1.23 3.30
C VAL A 54 0.84 0.21 3.93
N GLN A 55 -0.22 -0.19 3.22
CA GLN A 55 -1.26 -1.07 3.72
C GLN A 55 -1.89 -1.86 2.57
N THR A 56 -2.37 -3.07 2.82
CA THR A 56 -3.12 -3.89 1.86
C THR A 56 -4.22 -4.67 2.56
N GLY A 57 -5.20 -5.18 1.80
CA GLY A 57 -6.36 -5.86 2.38
C GLY A 57 -7.34 -4.88 3.04
N CYS A 58 -8.43 -5.42 3.59
CA CYS A 58 -9.46 -4.61 4.27
C CYS A 58 -10.32 -5.53 5.14
N ASP A 59 -10.73 -5.06 6.30
CA ASP A 59 -11.61 -5.79 7.22
C ASP A 59 -13.08 -5.35 7.11
N GLU A 60 -13.37 -4.37 6.22
CA GLU A 60 -14.73 -3.88 6.00
C GLU A 60 -15.55 -4.83 5.11
N SER A 61 -16.85 -4.90 5.38
CA SER A 61 -17.78 -5.80 4.67
C SER A 61 -18.75 -5.04 3.74
N CYS A 62 -18.24 -4.07 2.97
CA CYS A 62 -19.07 -3.29 2.04
C CYS A 62 -19.75 -4.20 1.01
N SER A 63 -21.05 -4.04 0.83
CA SER A 63 -21.91 -4.92 0.01
C SER A 63 -21.51 -5.01 -1.47
N PHE A 64 -20.84 -3.98 -1.99
CA PHE A 64 -20.38 -3.88 -3.38
C PHE A 64 -18.93 -4.30 -3.59
N CYS A 65 -18.16 -4.57 -2.50
CA CYS A 65 -16.72 -4.71 -2.56
C CYS A 65 -16.28 -6.18 -2.39
N THR A 66 -15.39 -6.65 -3.25
CA THR A 66 -14.81 -7.99 -3.18
C THR A 66 -13.35 -8.00 -2.69
N VAL A 67 -12.84 -6.87 -2.24
CA VAL A 67 -11.42 -6.73 -1.85
C VAL A 67 -11.03 -7.72 -0.76
N VAL A 68 -11.85 -7.91 0.25
CA VAL A 68 -11.59 -8.87 1.34
C VAL A 68 -11.37 -10.29 0.80
N ARG A 69 -12.14 -10.71 -0.21
CA ARG A 69 -11.99 -12.02 -0.85
C ARG A 69 -10.74 -12.11 -1.72
N ALA A 70 -10.30 -11.00 -2.30
CA ALA A 70 -9.18 -10.96 -3.25
C ALA A 70 -7.85 -10.63 -2.59
N ARG A 71 -7.85 -9.90 -1.48
CA ARG A 71 -6.65 -9.38 -0.79
C ARG A 71 -6.53 -9.82 0.66
N GLY A 72 -7.57 -10.42 1.22
CA GLY A 72 -7.63 -10.82 2.63
C GLY A 72 -7.83 -9.63 3.58
N SER A 73 -7.59 -9.89 4.86
CA SER A 73 -7.69 -8.91 5.94
C SER A 73 -6.65 -7.80 5.80
N SER A 74 -6.85 -6.69 6.52
CA SER A 74 -5.90 -5.57 6.57
C SER A 74 -4.54 -6.01 7.10
N VAL A 75 -3.49 -5.65 6.37
CA VAL A 75 -2.09 -5.87 6.76
C VAL A 75 -1.30 -4.61 6.47
N SER A 76 -0.61 -4.11 7.48
CA SER A 76 0.20 -2.89 7.41
C SER A 76 1.68 -3.21 7.21
N ASP A 77 2.36 -2.40 6.42
CA ASP A 77 3.84 -2.39 6.43
C ASP A 77 4.34 -1.70 7.69
N THR A 78 5.49 -2.11 8.18
CA THR A 78 6.07 -1.51 9.38
C THR A 78 6.47 -0.06 9.14
N ARG A 79 6.38 0.76 10.19
CA ARG A 79 6.81 2.16 10.16
C ARG A 79 8.24 2.30 9.65
N GLU A 80 9.16 1.46 10.13
CA GLU A 80 10.56 1.48 9.73
C GLU A 80 10.74 1.24 8.24
N ASN A 81 10.12 0.19 7.69
CA ASN A 81 10.18 -0.12 6.27
C ASN A 81 9.63 1.03 5.41
N ILE A 82 8.51 1.62 5.83
CA ILE A 82 7.91 2.76 5.11
C ILE A 82 8.86 3.95 5.10
N LEU A 83 9.39 4.33 6.27
CA LEU A 83 10.33 5.45 6.37
C LEU A 83 11.59 5.21 5.54
N ASP A 84 12.12 4.00 5.51
CA ASP A 84 13.28 3.66 4.70
C ASP A 84 12.96 3.72 3.20
N ASN A 85 11.80 3.24 2.76
CA ASN A 85 11.36 3.36 1.38
C ASN A 85 11.16 4.82 0.96
N VAL A 86 10.65 5.67 1.87
CA VAL A 86 10.52 7.11 1.65
C VAL A 86 11.90 7.75 1.50
N ARG A 87 12.85 7.46 2.42
CA ARG A 87 14.23 7.96 2.34
C ARG A 87 14.91 7.56 1.03
N HIS A 88 14.78 6.31 0.62
CA HIS A 88 15.31 5.83 -0.66
C HIS A 88 14.70 6.61 -1.85
N SER A 89 13.40 6.85 -1.81
CA SER A 89 12.72 7.61 -2.87
C SER A 89 13.20 9.07 -2.91
N ILE A 90 13.33 9.73 -1.77
CA ILE A 90 13.85 11.10 -1.67
C ILE A 90 15.28 11.16 -2.23
N ASN A 91 16.15 10.22 -1.83
CA ASN A 91 17.53 10.13 -2.31
C ASN A 91 17.61 9.81 -3.81
N GLY A 92 16.63 9.08 -4.34
CA GLY A 92 16.44 8.82 -5.77
C GLY A 92 15.94 10.02 -6.57
N GLY A 93 15.70 11.18 -5.92
CA GLY A 93 15.32 12.43 -6.57
C GLY A 93 13.83 12.64 -6.76
N TYR A 94 12.97 11.75 -6.23
CA TYR A 94 11.54 11.93 -6.28
C TYR A 94 11.09 13.16 -5.48
N LYS A 95 10.12 13.89 -6.02
CA LYS A 95 9.63 15.16 -5.45
C LYS A 95 8.24 15.06 -4.84
N GLU A 96 7.53 13.98 -5.14
CA GLU A 96 6.24 13.66 -4.53
C GLU A 96 6.21 12.20 -4.12
N ILE A 97 5.89 11.95 -2.87
CA ILE A 97 5.68 10.62 -2.29
C ILE A 97 4.18 10.44 -2.10
N THR A 98 3.60 9.52 -2.84
CA THR A 98 2.17 9.19 -2.70
C THR A 98 2.03 7.93 -1.85
N LEU A 99 1.42 8.05 -0.68
CA LEU A 99 1.09 6.92 0.17
C LEU A 99 -0.14 6.22 -0.38
N THR A 100 -0.07 4.90 -0.54
CA THR A 100 -1.14 4.08 -1.10
C THR A 100 -1.49 2.90 -0.22
N GLY A 101 -2.76 2.56 -0.21
CA GLY A 101 -3.32 1.41 0.49
C GLY A 101 -4.70 1.09 -0.05
N ILE A 102 -5.25 -0.02 0.38
CA ILE A 102 -6.66 -0.36 0.14
C ILE A 102 -7.56 0.43 1.09
N ASN A 103 -7.13 0.57 2.34
CA ASN A 103 -7.79 1.34 3.38
C ASN A 103 -6.75 2.03 4.25
N LEU A 104 -6.29 3.22 3.82
CA LEU A 104 -5.14 3.90 4.42
C LEU A 104 -5.29 4.19 5.91
N GLY A 105 -6.46 4.62 6.34
CA GLY A 105 -6.69 5.03 7.72
C GLY A 105 -6.62 3.89 8.73
N THR A 106 -6.69 2.63 8.26
CA THR A 106 -6.52 1.45 9.12
C THR A 106 -5.07 1.01 9.28
N TRP A 107 -4.11 1.72 8.68
CA TRP A 107 -2.69 1.41 8.87
C TRP A 107 -2.32 1.41 10.36
N GLY A 108 -1.61 0.39 10.79
CA GLY A 108 -1.13 0.23 12.17
C GLY A 108 -2.14 -0.38 13.13
N MET A 109 -3.40 -0.55 12.71
CA MET A 109 -4.45 -1.14 13.57
C MET A 109 -4.24 -2.64 13.84
N ASP A 110 -3.51 -3.33 12.96
CA ASP A 110 -3.14 -4.73 13.07
C ASP A 110 -1.87 -4.96 13.92
N PHE A 111 -1.18 -3.91 14.36
CA PHE A 111 -0.02 -4.02 15.24
C PHE A 111 -0.43 -4.28 16.70
N HIS A 112 0.46 -4.96 17.46
CA HIS A 112 0.26 -5.16 18.91
C HIS A 112 0.16 -3.83 19.67
N ALA A 113 1.12 -2.93 19.42
CA ALA A 113 1.03 -1.54 19.86
C ALA A 113 0.41 -0.76 18.71
N LYS A 114 -0.89 -0.48 18.81
CA LYS A 114 -1.62 0.22 17.76
C LYS A 114 -1.00 1.58 17.48
N GLU A 115 -0.80 1.84 16.20
CA GLU A 115 -0.29 3.10 15.68
C GLU A 115 -1.36 3.78 14.83
N THR A 116 -1.27 5.09 14.68
CA THR A 116 -2.22 5.85 13.86
C THR A 116 -1.60 6.22 12.52
N PHE A 117 -2.43 6.26 11.48
CA PHE A 117 -1.97 6.70 10.16
C PHE A 117 -1.50 8.16 10.17
N SER A 118 -2.16 9.03 10.96
CA SER A 118 -1.74 10.43 11.15
C SER A 118 -0.33 10.55 11.71
N SER A 119 0.04 9.73 12.70
CA SER A 119 1.40 9.72 13.25
C SER A 119 2.46 9.25 12.25
N LEU A 120 2.11 8.31 11.38
CA LEU A 120 3.00 7.91 10.27
C LEU A 120 3.20 9.05 9.28
N VAL A 121 2.11 9.72 8.90
CA VAL A 121 2.16 10.88 7.97
C VAL A 121 3.03 11.99 8.52
N GLU A 122 2.93 12.28 9.82
CA GLU A 122 3.76 13.27 10.50
C GLU A 122 5.24 12.91 10.44
N ASP A 123 5.60 11.67 10.79
CA ASP A 123 6.98 11.21 10.73
C ASP A 123 7.56 11.29 9.33
N ILE A 124 6.79 10.91 8.30
CA ILE A 124 7.21 11.03 6.92
C ILE A 124 7.43 12.51 6.53
N ALA A 125 6.52 13.39 6.90
CA ALA A 125 6.61 14.81 6.57
C ALA A 125 7.80 15.49 7.26
N ASN A 126 8.19 15.02 8.44
CA ASN A 126 9.34 15.51 9.20
C ASN A 126 10.70 15.00 8.67
N LEU A 127 10.73 14.07 7.71
CA LEU A 127 11.98 13.66 7.09
C LEU A 127 12.65 14.82 6.35
N ASN A 128 13.99 14.83 6.39
CA ASN A 128 14.78 15.81 5.66
C ASN A 128 14.67 15.60 4.13
N GLY A 129 14.58 16.70 3.39
CA GLY A 129 14.56 16.68 1.93
C GLY A 129 13.52 17.63 1.33
N ASN A 130 13.67 17.91 0.05
CA ASN A 130 12.72 18.73 -0.73
C ASN A 130 11.75 17.83 -1.49
N PHE A 131 10.66 17.47 -0.84
CA PHE A 131 9.59 16.63 -1.36
C PHE A 131 8.25 17.03 -0.73
N ARG A 132 7.16 16.49 -1.26
CA ARG A 132 5.84 16.59 -0.66
C ARG A 132 5.19 15.21 -0.54
N VAL A 133 4.30 15.08 0.42
CA VAL A 133 3.52 13.87 0.70
C VAL A 133 2.11 14.04 0.15
N ARG A 134 1.64 13.07 -0.59
CA ARG A 134 0.25 12.98 -1.06
C ARG A 134 -0.39 11.72 -0.47
N LEU A 135 -1.59 11.88 0.03
CA LEU A 135 -2.41 10.79 0.51
C LEU A 135 -3.33 10.31 -0.62
N SER A 136 -3.46 9.00 -0.80
CA SER A 136 -4.50 8.44 -1.65
C SER A 136 -5.85 8.40 -0.92
N SER A 137 -6.79 7.55 -1.33
CA SER A 137 -8.13 7.51 -0.74
C SER A 137 -8.09 7.10 0.73
N ILE A 138 -8.86 7.82 1.55
CA ILE A 138 -9.07 7.52 2.97
C ILE A 138 -10.57 7.64 3.27
N ASN A 139 -11.11 6.72 4.05
CA ASN A 139 -12.52 6.78 4.42
C ASN A 139 -12.80 7.90 5.43
N PRO A 140 -13.97 8.55 5.38
CA PRO A 140 -14.29 9.67 6.27
C PRO A 140 -14.21 9.29 7.75
N MET A 141 -14.54 8.05 8.12
CA MET A 141 -14.52 7.56 9.51
C MET A 141 -13.11 7.39 10.09
N GLU A 142 -12.08 7.43 9.24
CA GLU A 142 -10.69 7.17 9.61
C GLU A 142 -9.85 8.46 9.63
N ILE A 143 -10.48 9.60 9.36
CA ILE A 143 -9.83 10.91 9.39
C ILE A 143 -9.95 11.45 10.82
N ASP A 144 -8.82 11.51 11.53
CA ASP A 144 -8.74 12.13 12.85
C ASP A 144 -8.38 13.62 12.75
N ASP A 145 -8.60 14.35 13.85
CA ASP A 145 -8.31 15.78 13.92
C ASP A 145 -6.82 16.08 13.66
N HIS A 146 -5.92 15.20 14.09
CA HIS A 146 -4.49 15.33 13.84
C HIS A 146 -4.16 15.29 12.35
N LEU A 147 -4.77 14.38 11.58
CA LEU A 147 -4.58 14.33 10.13
C LEU A 147 -5.09 15.60 9.44
N ILE A 148 -6.23 16.13 9.91
CA ILE A 148 -6.79 17.40 9.39
C ILE A 148 -5.80 18.55 9.62
N GLU A 149 -5.25 18.66 10.83
CA GLU A 149 -4.27 19.68 11.18
C GLU A 149 -3.00 19.55 10.34
N LEU A 150 -2.48 18.34 10.15
CA LEU A 150 -1.31 18.08 9.32
C LEU A 150 -1.55 18.52 7.87
N VAL A 151 -2.70 18.15 7.28
CA VAL A 151 -3.04 18.54 5.90
C VAL A 151 -3.23 20.05 5.76
N ALA A 152 -3.74 20.71 6.80
CA ALA A 152 -3.99 22.16 6.78
C ALA A 152 -2.73 23.00 7.00
N GLN A 153 -1.77 22.52 7.78
CA GLN A 153 -0.68 23.36 8.30
C GLN A 153 0.71 22.93 7.86
N HIS A 154 0.93 21.64 7.52
CA HIS A 154 2.27 21.17 7.23
C HIS A 154 2.66 21.40 5.77
N GLU A 155 3.71 22.19 5.53
CA GLU A 155 4.15 22.63 4.19
C GLU A 155 4.48 21.52 3.20
N LYS A 156 4.94 20.37 3.69
CA LYS A 156 5.26 19.21 2.84
C LYS A 156 4.05 18.34 2.53
N ILE A 157 2.92 18.51 3.20
CA ILE A 157 1.73 17.70 2.93
C ILE A 157 0.90 18.41 1.87
N CYS A 158 0.49 17.66 0.82
CA CYS A 158 -0.38 18.22 -0.19
C CYS A 158 -1.74 18.59 0.44
N PRO A 159 -2.25 19.83 0.27
CA PRO A 159 -3.55 20.25 0.81
C PRO A 159 -4.69 19.63 -0.01
N HIS A 160 -4.80 18.31 0.02
CA HIS A 160 -5.71 17.54 -0.78
C HIS A 160 -6.04 16.22 -0.10
N LEU A 161 -7.31 15.93 0.07
CA LEU A 161 -7.84 14.64 0.49
C LEU A 161 -8.76 14.07 -0.59
N HIS A 162 -8.65 12.77 -0.84
CA HIS A 162 -9.61 12.03 -1.65
C HIS A 162 -10.47 11.18 -0.70
N ILE A 163 -11.69 11.61 -0.49
CA ILE A 163 -12.63 10.98 0.45
C ILE A 163 -13.79 10.40 -0.35
N PRO A 164 -13.96 9.07 -0.42
CA PRO A 164 -15.12 8.45 -1.04
C PRO A 164 -16.38 8.78 -0.24
N LEU A 165 -17.42 9.25 -0.89
CA LEU A 165 -18.68 9.65 -0.23
C LEU A 165 -19.41 8.47 0.42
N GLN A 166 -19.24 7.25 -0.09
CA GLN A 166 -19.88 5.99 0.34
C GLN A 166 -21.39 5.96 0.16
N SER A 167 -22.14 6.95 0.65
CA SER A 167 -23.58 7.12 0.46
C SER A 167 -23.92 8.60 0.28
N GLY A 168 -25.02 8.88 -0.40
CA GLY A 168 -25.58 10.23 -0.58
C GLY A 168 -26.77 10.51 0.33
N ASP A 169 -27.12 9.58 1.22
CA ASP A 169 -28.22 9.71 2.19
C ASP A 169 -27.75 10.38 3.48
#